data_657235b9b3489ef669c873458aa0df5c
#
_entry.id   657235b9b3489ef669c873458aa0df5c
#
_cell.length_a   1.000
_cell.length_b   1.000
_cell.length_c   1.000
_cell.angle_alpha   90.00
_cell.angle_beta   90.00
_cell.angle_gamma   90.00
#
_symmetry.space_group_name_H-M   'P 1'
#
loop_
_entity.id
_entity.type
_entity.pdbx_description
1 polymer ?
#
loop_
_entity_poly.entity_id
_entity_poly.type
_entity_poly.pdbx_seq_one_letter_code
_entity_poly.pdbx_strand_id
1 'polypeptide(L)'
;HDRRLLMMLMIGLIPLFLLFLPVPGTGMKLKDISELWASDSTIWIEGFALLMTSALLFLGIRASKGAKVHHFTRKDGKVGEIRGRTKFHTADAICVGVTQCAAAVFPGLSRSGSTMAAGLLRGINQQAALDYSFVLGIPSILAAAVLTIKDAIGQPVDIGVGAMIAGVVTAAVVGFLAIKLLKWIVTTNKLQVFAYYTLVLGVITLIVSVIEAVTGTNLFTGMPL
;
A
#
# COMPACT_ATOMS: atom_id res chain seq x y z
N HIS A 1 12.44 -4.12 23.48
CA HIS A 1 11.71 -4.63 22.32
C HIS A 1 11.40 -3.49 21.33
N ASP A 2 11.06 -2.32 21.83
CA ASP A 2 10.59 -1.18 21.05
C ASP A 2 11.69 -0.51 20.18
N ARG A 3 12.91 -0.41 20.74
CA ARG A 3 14.06 0.18 19.99
C ARG A 3 14.40 -0.56 18.69
N ARG A 4 14.34 -1.90 18.71
CA ARG A 4 14.61 -2.70 17.52
C ARG A 4 13.53 -2.51 16.46
N LEU A 5 12.26 -2.48 16.85
CA LEU A 5 11.15 -2.23 15.94
C LEU A 5 11.27 -0.85 15.29
N LEU A 6 11.55 0.18 16.09
CA LEU A 6 11.79 1.54 15.60
C LEU A 6 12.95 1.57 14.58
N MET A 7 14.06 0.89 14.88
CA MET A 7 15.19 0.80 13.95
C MET A 7 14.80 0.11 12.63
N MET A 8 14.01 -0.97 12.68
CA MET A 8 13.52 -1.65 11.46
C MET A 8 12.56 -0.75 10.67
N LEU A 9 11.72 0.05 11.34
CA LEU A 9 10.87 1.03 10.68
C LEU A 9 11.70 2.13 10.00
N MET A 10 12.71 2.66 10.67
CA MET A 10 13.61 3.66 10.08
C MET A 10 14.31 3.11 8.84
N ILE A 11 14.83 1.88 8.91
CA ILE A 11 15.45 1.20 7.76
C ILE A 11 14.44 1.02 6.62
N GLY A 12 13.19 0.64 6.93
CA GLY A 12 12.13 0.51 5.94
C GLY A 12 11.70 1.81 5.27
N LEU A 13 11.96 2.96 5.90
CA LEU A 13 11.68 4.28 5.33
C LEU A 13 12.80 4.79 4.40
N ILE A 14 14.03 4.32 4.59
CA ILE A 14 15.19 4.79 3.78
C ILE A 14 14.91 4.71 2.27
N PRO A 15 14.37 3.62 1.69
CA PRO A 15 14.13 3.54 0.27
C PRO A 15 13.19 4.62 -0.28
N LEU A 16 12.31 5.20 0.54
CA LEU A 16 11.43 6.29 0.09
C LEU A 16 12.19 7.56 -0.32
N PHE A 17 13.38 7.77 0.22
CA PHE A 17 14.22 8.89 -0.22
C PHE A 17 14.65 8.78 -1.68
N LEU A 18 14.60 7.58 -2.27
CA LEU A 18 14.85 7.37 -3.71
C LEU A 18 13.84 8.14 -4.58
N LEU A 19 12.63 8.43 -4.07
CA LEU A 19 11.61 9.19 -4.79
C LEU A 19 12.04 10.62 -5.11
N PHE A 20 12.99 11.18 -4.34
CA PHE A 20 13.53 12.53 -4.53
C PHE A 20 14.76 12.57 -5.41
N LEU A 21 15.28 11.40 -5.83
CA LEU A 21 16.43 11.36 -6.73
C LEU A 21 16.01 11.79 -8.15
N PRO A 22 16.85 12.59 -8.82
CA PRO A 22 16.63 12.94 -10.21
C PRO A 22 16.85 11.71 -11.10
N VAL A 23 15.95 11.53 -12.06
CA VAL A 23 16.07 10.47 -13.06
C VAL A 23 17.05 10.93 -14.12
N PRO A 24 18.15 10.19 -14.38
CA PRO A 24 19.14 10.57 -15.35
C PRO A 24 18.51 10.80 -16.75
N GLY A 25 18.81 11.94 -17.37
CA GLY A 25 18.35 12.27 -18.72
C GLY A 25 16.97 12.93 -18.82
N THR A 26 16.17 13.01 -17.76
CA THR A 26 14.83 13.61 -17.79
C THR A 26 14.71 14.92 -17.02
N GLY A 27 15.61 15.19 -16.07
CA GLY A 27 15.52 16.31 -15.13
C GLY A 27 14.36 16.20 -14.13
N MET A 28 13.55 15.15 -14.19
CA MET A 28 12.43 14.89 -13.31
C MET A 28 12.85 14.01 -12.13
N LYS A 29 12.12 14.09 -11.03
CA LYS A 29 12.27 13.16 -9.90
C LYS A 29 11.37 11.94 -10.10
N LEU A 30 11.68 10.83 -9.42
CA LEU A 30 10.83 9.64 -9.47
C LEU A 30 9.38 9.92 -9.01
N LYS A 31 9.19 10.85 -8.06
CA LYS A 31 7.84 11.28 -7.65
C LYS A 31 7.06 11.93 -8.80
N ASP A 32 7.73 12.72 -9.63
CA ASP A 32 7.09 13.46 -10.73
C ASP A 32 6.60 12.48 -11.82
N ILE A 33 7.28 11.33 -11.98
CA ILE A 33 6.83 10.25 -12.86
C ILE A 33 5.53 9.63 -12.36
N SER A 34 5.37 9.46 -11.03
CA SER A 34 4.14 8.91 -10.47
C SER A 34 2.92 9.82 -10.74
N GLU A 35 3.13 11.14 -10.75
CA GLU A 35 2.10 12.12 -11.06
C GLU A 35 1.70 12.06 -12.55
N LEU A 36 2.67 11.88 -13.46
CA LEU A 36 2.41 11.68 -14.89
C LEU A 36 1.62 10.38 -15.15
N TRP A 37 1.90 9.32 -14.40
CA TRP A 37 1.23 8.03 -14.56
C TRP A 37 -0.14 7.98 -13.87
N ALA A 38 -0.48 8.96 -13.07
CA ALA A 38 -1.79 9.10 -12.43
C ALA A 38 -2.77 9.97 -13.24
N SER A 39 -2.48 10.24 -14.52
CA SER A 39 -3.37 10.98 -15.42
C SER A 39 -4.48 10.12 -16.00
N ASP A 40 -5.59 10.73 -16.41
CA ASP A 40 -6.76 10.03 -16.97
C ASP A 40 -6.41 9.16 -18.19
N SER A 41 -5.46 9.60 -19.02
CA SER A 41 -5.00 8.84 -20.19
C SER A 41 -4.21 7.56 -19.87
N THR A 42 -3.83 7.37 -18.59
CA THR A 42 -2.95 6.27 -18.15
C THR A 42 -3.60 5.32 -17.14
N ILE A 43 -4.93 5.33 -17.05
CA ILE A 43 -5.72 4.46 -16.14
C ILE A 43 -5.39 2.95 -16.28
N TRP A 44 -4.89 2.53 -17.46
CA TRP A 44 -4.41 1.17 -17.68
C TRP A 44 -3.23 0.80 -16.76
N ILE A 45 -2.37 1.77 -16.39
CA ILE A 45 -1.27 1.55 -15.44
C ILE A 45 -1.83 1.14 -14.07
N GLU A 46 -2.89 1.81 -13.62
CA GLU A 46 -3.57 1.48 -12.36
C GLU A 46 -4.17 0.07 -12.39
N GLY A 47 -4.79 -0.30 -13.52
CA GLY A 47 -5.32 -1.65 -13.72
C GLY A 47 -4.24 -2.72 -13.61
N PHE A 48 -3.10 -2.55 -14.29
CA PHE A 48 -1.97 -3.46 -14.16
C PHE A 48 -1.38 -3.47 -12.75
N ALA A 49 -1.28 -2.32 -12.09
CA ALA A 49 -0.78 -2.22 -10.72
C ALA A 49 -1.69 -2.95 -9.71
N LEU A 50 -3.00 -2.89 -9.90
CA LEU A 50 -3.97 -3.67 -9.11
C LEU A 50 -3.80 -5.18 -9.33
N LEU A 51 -3.60 -5.62 -10.57
CA LEU A 51 -3.32 -7.03 -10.88
C LEU A 51 -1.99 -7.48 -10.24
N MET A 52 -0.97 -6.63 -10.28
CA MET A 52 0.32 -6.90 -9.63
C MET A 52 0.15 -7.00 -8.11
N THR A 53 -0.67 -6.13 -7.49
CA THR A 53 -1.02 -6.24 -6.07
C THR A 53 -1.66 -7.59 -5.76
N SER A 54 -2.63 -8.01 -6.58
CA SER A 54 -3.29 -9.31 -6.44
C SER A 54 -2.29 -10.46 -6.51
N ALA A 55 -1.43 -10.46 -7.53
CA ALA A 55 -0.39 -11.48 -7.70
C ALA A 55 0.57 -11.55 -6.51
N LEU A 56 1.05 -10.39 -6.03
CA LEU A 56 1.91 -10.30 -4.84
C LEU A 56 1.22 -10.87 -3.60
N LEU A 57 -0.07 -10.57 -3.40
CA LEU A 57 -0.85 -11.10 -2.29
C LEU A 57 -1.02 -12.61 -2.38
N PHE A 58 -1.38 -13.16 -3.56
CA PHE A 58 -1.48 -14.61 -3.73
C PHE A 58 -0.15 -15.33 -3.48
N LEU A 59 0.96 -14.79 -3.99
CA LEU A 59 2.30 -15.31 -3.74
C LEU A 59 2.67 -15.23 -2.26
N GLY A 60 2.39 -14.11 -1.60
CA GLY A 60 2.61 -13.92 -0.17
C GLY A 60 1.79 -14.91 0.68
N ILE A 61 0.50 -15.09 0.36
CA ILE A 61 -0.37 -16.05 1.05
C ILE A 61 0.15 -17.49 0.85
N ARG A 62 0.57 -17.84 -0.36
CA ARG A 62 1.17 -19.15 -0.65
C ARG A 62 2.44 -19.38 0.16
N ALA A 63 3.33 -18.38 0.21
CA ALA A 63 4.55 -18.43 1.01
C ALA A 63 4.24 -18.57 2.51
N SER A 64 3.26 -17.82 3.02
CA SER A 64 2.81 -17.89 4.41
C SER A 64 2.28 -19.27 4.79
N LYS A 65 1.54 -19.94 3.89
CA LYS A 65 1.07 -21.32 4.14
C LYS A 65 2.21 -22.32 4.24
N GLY A 66 3.32 -22.12 3.53
CA GLY A 66 4.53 -22.92 3.58
C GLY A 66 5.51 -22.55 4.70
N ALA A 67 5.24 -21.47 5.45
CA ALA A 67 6.12 -21.02 6.51
C ALA A 67 6.14 -21.97 7.71
N LYS A 68 7.31 -22.01 8.40
CA LYS A 68 7.49 -22.86 9.59
C LYS A 68 6.47 -22.53 10.67
N VAL A 69 5.89 -23.55 11.27
CA VAL A 69 4.99 -23.44 12.42
C VAL A 69 5.83 -23.37 13.69
N HIS A 70 5.57 -22.40 14.52
CA HIS A 70 6.16 -22.25 15.86
C HIS A 70 5.07 -22.47 16.90
N HIS A 71 5.29 -23.42 17.79
CA HIS A 71 4.42 -23.68 18.92
C HIS A 71 4.81 -22.80 20.12
N PHE A 72 3.85 -22.25 20.80
CA PHE A 72 4.06 -21.50 22.05
C PHE A 72 2.98 -21.86 23.06
N THR A 73 3.34 -21.87 24.32
CA THR A 73 2.38 -22.09 25.40
C THR A 73 1.78 -20.77 25.84
N ARG A 74 0.46 -20.66 25.80
CA ARG A 74 -0.27 -19.52 26.32
C ARG A 74 -0.23 -19.50 27.85
N LYS A 75 -0.52 -18.34 28.45
CA LYS A 75 -0.62 -18.20 29.92
C LYS A 75 -1.70 -19.08 30.55
N ASP A 76 -2.68 -19.53 29.76
CA ASP A 76 -3.74 -20.46 30.15
C ASP A 76 -3.34 -21.94 29.99
N GLY A 77 -2.07 -22.24 29.72
CA GLY A 77 -1.53 -23.58 29.53
C GLY A 77 -1.84 -24.22 28.15
N LYS A 78 -2.61 -23.56 27.29
CA LYS A 78 -2.93 -24.09 25.95
C LYS A 78 -1.77 -23.84 24.98
N VAL A 79 -1.51 -24.82 24.12
CA VAL A 79 -0.53 -24.69 23.03
C VAL A 79 -1.17 -23.88 21.89
N GLY A 80 -0.53 -22.77 21.55
CA GLY A 80 -0.87 -21.98 20.38
C GLY A 80 0.14 -22.20 19.27
N GLU A 81 -0.29 -22.01 18.02
CA GLU A 81 0.55 -22.11 16.84
C GLU A 81 0.63 -20.77 16.13
N ILE A 82 1.84 -20.38 15.72
CA ILE A 82 2.09 -19.21 14.87
C ILE A 82 2.85 -19.67 13.65
N ARG A 83 2.34 -19.36 12.46
CA ARG A 83 3.05 -19.59 11.19
C ARG A 83 3.89 -18.38 10.85
N GLY A 84 5.19 -18.63 10.55
CA GLY A 84 6.15 -17.59 10.23
C GLY A 84 6.75 -16.89 11.43
N ARG A 85 7.74 -16.04 11.16
CA ARG A 85 8.46 -15.25 12.18
C ARG A 85 7.68 -14.01 12.56
N THR A 86 7.70 -13.63 13.82
CA THR A 86 7.12 -12.36 14.31
C THR A 86 8.14 -11.23 14.37
N LYS A 87 9.45 -11.56 14.33
CA LYS A 87 10.54 -10.58 14.43
C LYS A 87 11.10 -10.27 13.04
N PHE A 88 11.20 -8.99 12.73
CA PHE A 88 11.84 -8.48 11.52
C PHE A 88 13.37 -8.46 11.66
N HIS A 89 14.05 -8.78 10.58
CA HIS A 89 15.49 -8.56 10.38
C HIS A 89 15.70 -7.37 9.43
N THR A 90 16.91 -6.85 9.38
CA THR A 90 17.28 -5.73 8.50
C THR A 90 16.92 -6.00 7.02
N ALA A 91 17.20 -7.20 6.54
CA ALA A 91 16.87 -7.58 5.16
C ALA A 91 15.35 -7.60 4.88
N ASP A 92 14.53 -7.93 5.89
CA ASP A 92 13.07 -7.88 5.77
C ASP A 92 12.58 -6.43 5.68
N ALA A 93 13.14 -5.54 6.54
CA ALA A 93 12.82 -4.12 6.53
C ALA A 93 13.21 -3.44 5.21
N ILE A 94 14.39 -3.75 4.67
CA ILE A 94 14.84 -3.25 3.36
C ILE A 94 13.91 -3.75 2.25
N CYS A 95 13.58 -5.04 2.21
CA CYS A 95 12.68 -5.62 1.21
C CYS A 95 11.31 -4.94 1.22
N VAL A 96 10.71 -4.77 2.40
CA VAL A 96 9.43 -4.07 2.55
C VAL A 96 9.56 -2.60 2.16
N GLY A 97 10.66 -1.92 2.53
CA GLY A 97 10.91 -0.53 2.18
C GLY A 97 11.07 -0.31 0.68
N VAL A 98 11.79 -1.18 -0.03
CA VAL A 98 11.90 -1.13 -1.50
C VAL A 98 10.54 -1.36 -2.15
N THR A 99 9.76 -2.33 -1.65
CA THR A 99 8.39 -2.56 -2.13
C THR A 99 7.49 -1.35 -1.88
N GLN A 100 7.65 -0.66 -0.74
CA GLN A 100 6.93 0.58 -0.44
C GLN A 100 7.31 1.71 -1.43
N CYS A 101 8.59 1.83 -1.77
CA CYS A 101 9.06 2.79 -2.76
C CYS A 101 8.44 2.49 -4.14
N ALA A 102 8.44 1.24 -4.59
CA ALA A 102 7.79 0.84 -5.83
C ALA A 102 6.29 1.16 -5.82
N ALA A 103 5.60 0.89 -4.69
CA ALA A 103 4.18 1.22 -4.55
C ALA A 103 3.88 2.73 -4.50
N ALA A 104 4.88 3.57 -4.22
CA ALA A 104 4.74 5.02 -4.29
C ALA A 104 4.97 5.57 -5.71
N VAL A 105 5.70 4.84 -6.57
CA VAL A 105 5.94 5.23 -7.98
C VAL A 105 4.79 4.76 -8.87
N PHE A 106 4.25 3.56 -8.66
CA PHE A 106 3.20 2.99 -9.52
C PHE A 106 1.81 3.32 -8.94
N PRO A 107 1.03 4.21 -9.57
CA PRO A 107 -0.34 4.48 -9.17
C PRO A 107 -1.18 3.19 -9.26
N GLY A 108 -2.11 2.98 -8.30
CA GLY A 108 -2.89 1.74 -8.23
C GLY A 108 -2.20 0.58 -7.52
N LEU A 109 -0.87 0.58 -7.37
CA LEU A 109 -0.18 -0.43 -6.58
C LEU A 109 -0.46 -0.22 -5.09
N SER A 110 -1.27 -1.11 -4.51
CA SER A 110 -1.63 -1.01 -3.09
C SER A 110 -0.40 -1.04 -2.20
N ARG A 111 -0.09 0.08 -1.54
CA ARG A 111 1.07 0.18 -0.66
C ARG A 111 1.00 -0.84 0.48
N SER A 112 -0.09 -0.86 1.24
CA SER A 112 -0.25 -1.80 2.37
C SER A 112 -0.34 -3.26 1.91
N GLY A 113 -0.99 -3.53 0.78
CA GLY A 113 -1.07 -4.86 0.18
C GLY A 113 0.30 -5.38 -0.25
N SER A 114 1.07 -4.57 -0.96
CA SER A 114 2.40 -4.95 -1.47
C SER A 114 3.43 -5.10 -0.35
N THR A 115 3.48 -4.17 0.61
CA THR A 115 4.40 -4.23 1.75
C THR A 115 4.09 -5.40 2.67
N MET A 116 2.81 -5.70 2.89
CA MET A 116 2.39 -6.90 3.62
C MET A 116 2.82 -8.16 2.87
N ALA A 117 2.55 -8.25 1.56
CA ALA A 117 2.94 -9.39 0.72
C ALA A 117 4.46 -9.60 0.74
N ALA A 118 5.25 -8.53 0.68
CA ALA A 118 6.71 -8.60 0.82
C ALA A 118 7.12 -9.22 2.17
N GLY A 119 6.49 -8.81 3.27
CA GLY A 119 6.70 -9.43 4.58
C GLY A 119 6.37 -10.93 4.59
N LEU A 120 5.25 -11.33 3.99
CA LEU A 120 4.83 -12.73 3.89
C LEU A 120 5.83 -13.57 3.07
N LEU A 121 6.31 -13.05 1.94
CA LEU A 121 7.33 -13.68 1.10
C LEU A 121 8.65 -13.88 1.86
N ARG A 122 8.96 -12.98 2.80
CA ARG A 122 10.12 -13.10 3.70
C ARG A 122 9.87 -14.07 4.87
N GLY A 123 8.72 -14.75 4.92
CA GLY A 123 8.35 -15.70 5.98
C GLY A 123 7.95 -15.04 7.30
N ILE A 124 7.50 -13.78 7.25
CA ILE A 124 6.92 -13.08 8.40
C ILE A 124 5.47 -13.56 8.59
N ASN A 125 5.05 -13.66 9.85
CA ASN A 125 3.66 -13.97 10.20
C ASN A 125 2.69 -12.93 9.64
N GLN A 126 1.49 -13.34 9.23
CA GLN A 126 0.50 -12.47 8.60
C GLN A 126 0.15 -11.25 9.45
N GLN A 127 -0.11 -11.44 10.74
CA GLN A 127 -0.45 -10.35 11.66
C GLN A 127 0.74 -9.39 11.83
N ALA A 128 1.96 -9.93 12.02
CA ALA A 128 3.16 -9.12 12.17
C ALA A 128 3.49 -8.33 10.89
N ALA A 129 3.28 -8.92 9.70
CA ALA A 129 3.47 -8.23 8.43
C ALA A 129 2.46 -7.10 8.23
N LEU A 130 1.18 -7.32 8.60
CA LEU A 130 0.14 -6.30 8.57
C LEU A 130 0.45 -5.14 9.51
N ASP A 131 0.73 -5.45 10.78
CA ASP A 131 1.01 -4.44 11.81
C ASP A 131 2.23 -3.59 11.43
N TYR A 132 3.30 -4.24 10.92
CA TYR A 132 4.48 -3.53 10.43
C TYR A 132 4.17 -2.62 9.23
N SER A 133 3.42 -3.10 8.23
CA SER A 133 3.01 -2.33 7.05
C SER A 133 2.22 -1.08 7.42
N PHE A 134 1.31 -1.19 8.38
CA PHE A 134 0.52 -0.04 8.83
C PHE A 134 1.36 0.96 9.61
N VAL A 135 2.17 0.50 10.56
CA VAL A 135 3.03 1.39 11.36
C VAL A 135 4.06 2.09 10.45
N LEU A 136 4.62 1.38 9.45
CA LEU A 136 5.50 1.97 8.44
C LEU A 136 4.79 3.02 7.57
N GLY A 137 3.50 2.84 7.34
CA GLY A 137 2.65 3.77 6.60
C GLY A 137 2.46 5.12 7.28
N ILE A 138 2.43 5.17 8.62
CA ILE A 138 2.16 6.40 9.36
C ILE A 138 3.17 7.50 9.04
N PRO A 139 4.49 7.32 9.22
CA PRO A 139 5.47 8.37 8.91
C PRO A 139 5.51 8.70 7.42
N SER A 140 5.24 7.73 6.54
CA SER A 140 5.19 7.97 5.10
C SER A 140 4.03 8.89 4.71
N ILE A 141 2.84 8.67 5.28
CA ILE A 141 1.65 9.51 5.04
C ILE A 141 1.85 10.89 5.62
N LEU A 142 2.44 10.99 6.82
CA LEU A 142 2.74 12.28 7.44
C LEU A 142 3.74 13.08 6.60
N ALA A 143 4.80 12.44 6.08
CA ALA A 143 5.75 13.09 5.19
C ALA A 143 5.08 13.59 3.90
N ALA A 144 4.23 12.77 3.27
CA ALA A 144 3.46 13.17 2.09
C ALA A 144 2.52 14.34 2.40
N ALA A 145 1.82 14.31 3.53
CA ALA A 145 0.93 15.40 3.95
C ALA A 145 1.68 16.73 4.13
N VAL A 146 2.86 16.71 4.75
CA VAL A 146 3.71 17.91 4.90
C VAL A 146 4.11 18.47 3.53
N LEU A 147 4.48 17.62 2.57
CA LEU A 147 4.81 18.05 1.22
C LEU A 147 3.59 18.66 0.51
N THR A 148 2.44 18.00 0.56
CA THR A 148 1.19 18.51 -0.05
C THR A 148 0.77 19.84 0.56
N ILE A 149 0.87 20.02 1.88
CA ILE A 149 0.58 21.28 2.54
C ILE A 149 1.55 22.38 2.05
N LYS A 150 2.85 22.06 1.95
CA LYS A 150 3.86 23.00 1.43
C LYS A 150 3.52 23.44 0.00
N ASP A 151 3.12 22.52 -0.87
CA ASP A 151 2.79 22.79 -2.27
C ASP A 151 1.45 23.59 -2.39
N ALA A 152 0.54 23.44 -1.42
CA ALA A 152 -0.73 24.17 -1.34
C ALA A 152 -0.60 25.61 -0.78
N ILE A 153 0.52 25.95 -0.10
CA ILE A 153 0.74 27.29 0.44
C ILE A 153 0.83 28.30 -0.71
N GLY A 154 -0.06 29.31 -0.68
CA GLY A 154 -0.11 30.36 -1.70
C GLY A 154 -1.02 30.05 -2.88
N GLN A 155 -1.63 28.86 -2.93
CA GLN A 155 -2.67 28.56 -3.91
C GLN A 155 -4.04 29.05 -3.39
N PRO A 156 -4.90 29.60 -4.24
CA PRO A 156 -6.25 29.96 -3.83
C PRO A 156 -7.03 28.69 -3.44
N VAL A 157 -7.48 28.64 -2.19
CA VAL A 157 -8.31 27.53 -1.70
C VAL A 157 -9.77 27.94 -1.85
N ASP A 158 -10.44 27.41 -2.85
CA ASP A 158 -11.85 27.70 -3.16
C ASP A 158 -12.83 26.74 -2.45
N ILE A 159 -12.33 25.97 -1.49
CA ILE A 159 -13.10 24.98 -0.74
C ILE A 159 -13.53 25.57 0.61
N GLY A 160 -14.85 25.60 0.87
CA GLY A 160 -15.38 26.05 2.15
C GLY A 160 -14.87 25.20 3.34
N VAL A 161 -14.57 25.88 4.45
CA VAL A 161 -14.06 25.23 5.68
C VAL A 161 -14.96 24.07 6.14
N GLY A 162 -16.28 24.20 5.98
CA GLY A 162 -17.22 23.12 6.32
C GLY A 162 -17.02 21.85 5.50
N ALA A 163 -16.75 21.98 4.20
CA ALA A 163 -16.45 20.85 3.32
C ALA A 163 -15.10 20.18 3.69
N MET A 164 -14.10 20.98 4.06
CA MET A 164 -12.81 20.45 4.54
C MET A 164 -12.97 19.62 5.83
N ILE A 165 -13.69 20.16 6.81
CA ILE A 165 -13.94 19.44 8.08
C ILE A 165 -14.73 18.17 7.81
N ALA A 166 -15.79 18.22 7.00
CA ALA A 166 -16.58 17.04 6.64
C ALA A 166 -15.71 15.97 5.95
N GLY A 167 -14.84 16.38 5.02
CA GLY A 167 -13.89 15.49 4.35
C GLY A 167 -12.94 14.80 5.33
N VAL A 168 -12.32 15.54 6.24
CA VAL A 168 -11.39 15.00 7.24
C VAL A 168 -12.10 14.04 8.18
N VAL A 169 -13.29 14.38 8.70
CA VAL A 169 -14.07 13.52 9.59
C VAL A 169 -14.47 12.22 8.88
N THR A 170 -14.98 12.33 7.65
CA THR A 170 -15.37 11.18 6.85
C THR A 170 -14.17 10.27 6.57
N ALA A 171 -13.05 10.84 6.16
CA ALA A 171 -11.81 10.09 5.92
C ALA A 171 -11.32 9.36 7.18
N ALA A 172 -11.38 10.01 8.35
CA ALA A 172 -10.99 9.42 9.61
C ALA A 172 -11.89 8.23 10.00
N VAL A 173 -13.22 8.39 9.88
CA VAL A 173 -14.19 7.33 10.21
C VAL A 173 -14.05 6.14 9.24
N VAL A 174 -14.04 6.40 7.94
CA VAL A 174 -13.93 5.35 6.92
C VAL A 174 -12.57 4.65 7.02
N GLY A 175 -11.49 5.40 7.22
CA GLY A 175 -10.15 4.84 7.41
C GLY A 175 -10.07 3.94 8.64
N PHE A 176 -10.64 4.34 9.77
CA PHE A 176 -10.70 3.53 10.98
C PHE A 176 -11.45 2.22 10.75
N LEU A 177 -12.62 2.27 10.09
CA LEU A 177 -13.41 1.09 9.77
C LEU A 177 -12.67 0.17 8.79
N ALA A 178 -11.99 0.72 7.78
CA ALA A 178 -11.20 -0.05 6.82
C ALA A 178 -10.04 -0.78 7.49
N ILE A 179 -9.29 -0.12 8.40
CA ILE A 179 -8.21 -0.76 9.17
C ILE A 179 -8.76 -1.89 10.04
N LYS A 180 -9.89 -1.66 10.71
CA LYS A 180 -10.54 -2.67 11.55
C LYS A 180 -11.01 -3.89 10.73
N LEU A 181 -11.60 -3.64 9.55
CA LEU A 181 -12.02 -4.68 8.63
C LEU A 181 -10.83 -5.50 8.13
N LEU A 182 -9.75 -4.85 7.70
CA LEU A 182 -8.57 -5.54 7.19
C LEU A 182 -7.88 -6.36 8.29
N LYS A 183 -7.80 -5.82 9.51
CA LYS A 183 -7.30 -6.58 10.66
C LYS A 183 -8.15 -7.82 10.93
N TRP A 184 -9.46 -7.71 10.85
CA TRP A 184 -10.37 -8.85 11.01
C TRP A 184 -10.17 -9.89 9.89
N ILE A 185 -10.05 -9.47 8.63
CA ILE A 185 -9.79 -10.35 7.47
C ILE A 185 -8.49 -11.15 7.68
N VAL A 186 -7.41 -10.49 8.13
CA VAL A 186 -6.12 -11.13 8.36
C VAL A 186 -6.17 -12.10 9.54
N THR A 187 -6.78 -11.71 10.66
CA THR A 187 -6.91 -12.57 11.85
C THR A 187 -7.79 -13.80 11.61
N THR A 188 -8.74 -13.71 10.69
CA THR A 188 -9.60 -14.84 10.28
C THR A 188 -9.02 -15.66 9.12
N ASN A 189 -7.76 -15.44 8.74
CA ASN A 189 -7.09 -16.12 7.61
C ASN A 189 -7.81 -15.96 6.26
N LYS A 190 -8.61 -14.89 6.09
CA LYS A 190 -9.37 -14.60 4.87
C LYS A 190 -8.68 -13.60 3.94
N LEU A 191 -7.37 -13.46 4.05
CA LEU A 191 -6.58 -12.53 3.22
C LEU A 191 -6.76 -12.77 1.71
N GLN A 192 -7.12 -14.00 1.32
CA GLN A 192 -7.45 -14.33 -0.07
C GLN A 192 -8.60 -13.47 -0.63
N VAL A 193 -9.57 -13.09 0.21
CA VAL A 193 -10.70 -12.23 -0.21
C VAL A 193 -10.18 -10.88 -0.73
N PHE A 194 -9.16 -10.33 -0.05
CA PHE A 194 -8.55 -9.08 -0.48
C PHE A 194 -7.78 -9.24 -1.80
N ALA A 195 -7.09 -10.37 -2.00
CA ALA A 195 -6.41 -10.67 -3.27
C ALA A 195 -7.40 -10.82 -4.43
N TYR A 196 -8.53 -11.50 -4.23
CA TYR A 196 -9.59 -11.58 -5.24
C TYR A 196 -10.25 -10.23 -5.51
N TYR A 197 -10.48 -9.42 -4.48
CA TYR A 197 -11.00 -8.07 -4.65
C TYR A 197 -10.11 -7.21 -5.57
N THR A 198 -8.81 -7.19 -5.31
CA THR A 198 -7.86 -6.43 -6.15
C THR A 198 -7.74 -7.01 -7.56
N LEU A 199 -7.90 -8.34 -7.73
CA LEU A 199 -7.94 -8.98 -9.04
C LEU A 199 -9.14 -8.50 -9.87
N VAL A 200 -10.33 -8.59 -9.29
CA VAL A 200 -11.58 -8.19 -9.97
C VAL A 200 -11.56 -6.70 -10.31
N LEU A 201 -11.13 -5.88 -9.36
CA LEU A 201 -11.02 -4.43 -9.58
C LEU A 201 -10.02 -4.10 -10.69
N GLY A 202 -8.85 -4.75 -10.71
CA GLY A 202 -7.85 -4.56 -11.76
C GLY A 202 -8.35 -4.96 -13.14
N VAL A 203 -9.10 -6.06 -13.24
CA VAL A 203 -9.71 -6.48 -14.51
C VAL A 203 -10.76 -5.46 -14.97
N ILE A 204 -11.63 -4.99 -14.06
CA ILE A 204 -12.64 -3.96 -14.38
C ILE A 204 -11.95 -2.68 -14.87
N THR A 205 -10.91 -2.21 -14.17
CA THR A 205 -10.16 -1.01 -14.56
C THR A 205 -9.54 -1.15 -15.95
N LEU A 206 -8.98 -2.32 -16.28
CA LEU A 206 -8.44 -2.56 -17.63
C LEU A 206 -9.54 -2.59 -18.69
N ILE A 207 -10.70 -3.16 -18.42
CA ILE A 207 -11.83 -3.15 -19.34
C ILE A 207 -12.28 -1.71 -19.60
N VAL A 208 -12.43 -0.90 -18.53
CA VAL A 208 -12.78 0.53 -18.65
C VAL A 208 -11.74 1.25 -19.51
N SER A 209 -10.45 1.06 -19.22
CA SER A 209 -9.37 1.68 -19.98
C SER A 209 -9.41 1.32 -21.48
N VAL A 210 -9.73 0.07 -21.84
CA VAL A 210 -9.87 -0.33 -23.24
C VAL A 210 -11.07 0.37 -23.89
N ILE A 211 -12.21 0.47 -23.18
CA ILE A 211 -13.39 1.17 -23.67
C ILE A 211 -13.07 2.65 -23.92
N GLU A 212 -12.43 3.32 -22.95
CA GLU A 212 -12.03 4.72 -23.07
C GLU A 212 -11.04 4.95 -24.23
N ALA A 213 -10.08 4.05 -24.40
CA ALA A 213 -9.15 4.11 -25.53
C ALA A 213 -9.84 3.97 -26.90
N VAL A 214 -10.91 3.18 -26.98
CA VAL A 214 -11.68 2.98 -28.22
C VAL A 214 -12.64 4.14 -28.48
N THR A 215 -13.26 4.69 -27.43
CA THR A 215 -14.25 5.77 -27.54
C THR A 215 -13.61 7.15 -27.61
N GLY A 216 -12.35 7.30 -27.19
CA GLY A 216 -11.64 8.59 -27.07
C GLY A 216 -12.21 9.51 -26.01
N THR A 217 -13.06 9.00 -25.12
CA THR A 217 -13.76 9.78 -24.08
C THR A 217 -13.69 9.06 -22.75
N ASN A 218 -13.56 9.83 -21.69
CA ASN A 218 -13.66 9.30 -20.34
C ASN A 218 -15.09 8.78 -20.09
N LEU A 219 -15.22 7.54 -19.65
CA LEU A 219 -16.50 6.83 -19.49
C LEU A 219 -17.42 7.47 -18.45
N PHE A 220 -16.85 8.12 -17.43
CA PHE A 220 -17.60 8.70 -16.31
C PHE A 220 -17.94 10.17 -16.51
N THR A 221 -17.06 10.92 -17.16
CA THR A 221 -17.25 12.39 -17.35
C THR A 221 -17.76 12.73 -18.76
N GLY A 222 -17.63 11.82 -19.72
CA GLY A 222 -17.95 12.05 -21.13
C GLY A 222 -17.02 13.07 -21.82
N MET A 223 -15.96 13.52 -21.15
CA MET A 223 -14.99 14.45 -21.72
C MET A 223 -13.98 13.70 -22.59
N PRO A 224 -13.42 14.32 -23.65
CA PRO A 224 -12.33 13.72 -24.42
C PRO A 224 -11.11 13.49 -23.52
N LEU A 225 -10.37 12.38 -23.79
CA LEU A 225 -9.16 12.00 -23.06
C LEU A 225 -7.97 12.88 -23.41
#